data_742c8147aac1540b56f03877310e1ad9
#
_entry.id   742c8147aac1540b56f03877310e1ad9
#
_cell.length_a   1.000
_cell.length_b   1.000
_cell.length_c   1.000
_cell.angle_alpha   90.00
_cell.angle_beta   90.00
_cell.angle_gamma   90.00
#
_symmetry.space_group_name_H-M   'P 1'
#
loop_
_entity.id
_entity.type
_entity.pdbx_description
1 polymer ?
#
loop_
_entity_poly.entity_id
_entity_poly.type
_entity_poly.pdbx_seq_one_letter_code
_entity_poly.pdbx_strand_id
1 'polypeptide(L)'
;MENKQMIRYIGIGAGALIILIIFFNSWVDVEPGEQGFVFEPYSSQSIDEDFVYNEGTYFILPWNQMITYETVNKSKQYNSQVMDINGTDVMLEVAVNYNVEPENVAKLHKKHRENYTIFIDDKAKGAIKDVIGRYTYEQVYSSKREALEGEIEDILKRDFDGNYLNLNYVEIADVNLPENIAKQIEMKETQKQRNLTAKEKQKEEEYLANAKIEKARGDSALIVSAKFKAEAIQLEAEQIGRNPQYIELKKWEKWDGIGSPYGSNNVFGDRAVSILKGGN
;
A
#
# COMPACT_ATOMS: atom_id res chain seq x y z
N MET A 1 -22.68 41.13 -77.87
CA MET A 1 -22.25 41.65 -76.52
C MET A 1 -22.74 40.74 -75.42
N GLU A 2 -23.82 40.02 -75.55
CA GLU A 2 -24.37 39.12 -74.48
C GLU A 2 -23.46 37.96 -74.00
N ASN A 3 -22.78 37.28 -74.93
CA ASN A 3 -21.91 36.17 -74.56
C ASN A 3 -20.74 36.57 -73.63
N LYS A 4 -20.22 37.81 -73.77
CA LYS A 4 -19.14 38.24 -72.86
C LYS A 4 -19.61 38.55 -71.43
N GLN A 5 -20.85 39.05 -71.31
CA GLN A 5 -21.48 39.30 -70.04
C GLN A 5 -21.85 37.99 -69.34
N MET A 6 -22.41 37.03 -70.10
CA MET A 6 -22.74 35.70 -69.57
C MET A 6 -21.53 34.95 -69.11
N ILE A 7 -20.40 34.98 -69.81
CA ILE A 7 -19.12 34.39 -69.40
C ILE A 7 -18.59 35.04 -68.06
N ARG A 8 -18.78 36.36 -67.91
CA ARG A 8 -18.43 37.07 -66.69
C ARG A 8 -19.26 36.61 -65.47
N TYR A 9 -20.58 36.49 -65.66
CA TYR A 9 -21.47 36.02 -64.57
C TYR A 9 -21.22 34.56 -64.22
N ILE A 10 -20.92 33.71 -65.16
CA ILE A 10 -20.54 32.32 -64.93
C ILE A 10 -19.20 32.26 -64.16
N GLY A 11 -18.21 33.10 -64.53
CA GLY A 11 -16.93 33.16 -63.84
C GLY A 11 -17.05 33.66 -62.38
N ILE A 12 -17.89 34.68 -62.13
CA ILE A 12 -18.18 35.19 -60.81
C ILE A 12 -18.91 34.13 -59.99
N GLY A 13 -19.89 33.44 -60.53
CA GLY A 13 -20.63 32.36 -59.86
C GLY A 13 -19.74 31.18 -59.52
N ALA A 14 -18.86 30.77 -60.46
CA ALA A 14 -17.89 29.71 -60.19
C ALA A 14 -16.88 30.12 -59.10
N GLY A 15 -16.41 31.37 -59.15
CA GLY A 15 -15.48 31.89 -58.06
C GLY A 15 -16.16 31.95 -56.72
N ALA A 16 -17.42 32.39 -56.64
CA ALA A 16 -18.17 32.42 -55.38
C ALA A 16 -18.42 31.00 -54.85
N LEU A 17 -18.69 30.04 -55.73
CA LEU A 17 -18.88 28.64 -55.33
C LEU A 17 -17.58 28.03 -54.78
N ILE A 18 -16.45 28.31 -55.41
CA ILE A 18 -15.11 27.87 -54.90
C ILE A 18 -14.85 28.48 -53.53
N ILE A 19 -15.07 29.76 -53.33
CA ILE A 19 -14.89 30.42 -52.04
C ILE A 19 -15.79 29.79 -50.96
N LEU A 20 -17.03 29.45 -51.32
CA LEU A 20 -17.98 28.83 -50.44
C LEU A 20 -17.54 27.40 -50.03
N ILE A 21 -17.01 26.62 -50.99
CA ILE A 21 -16.43 25.30 -50.72
C ILE A 21 -15.21 25.42 -49.80
N ILE A 22 -14.32 26.38 -50.04
CA ILE A 22 -13.16 26.66 -49.21
C ILE A 22 -13.60 27.01 -47.79
N PHE A 23 -14.58 27.89 -47.63
CA PHE A 23 -15.09 28.33 -46.36
C PHE A 23 -15.65 27.16 -45.52
N PHE A 24 -16.45 26.29 -46.14
CA PHE A 24 -17.02 25.15 -45.43
C PHE A 24 -16.00 24.05 -45.09
N ASN A 25 -14.94 23.91 -45.89
CA ASN A 25 -13.88 22.94 -45.60
C ASN A 25 -12.77 23.45 -44.64
N SER A 26 -12.86 24.69 -44.19
CA SER A 26 -11.85 25.33 -43.35
C SER A 26 -12.13 25.20 -41.84
N TRP A 27 -13.26 24.59 -41.44
CA TRP A 27 -13.61 24.39 -40.06
C TRP A 27 -13.17 23.00 -39.60
N VAL A 28 -12.42 22.98 -38.50
CA VAL A 28 -11.91 21.74 -37.88
C VAL A 28 -12.18 21.78 -36.39
N ASP A 29 -12.68 20.67 -35.88
CA ASP A 29 -12.96 20.49 -34.46
C ASP A 29 -11.83 19.73 -33.78
N VAL A 30 -11.40 20.18 -32.61
CA VAL A 30 -10.52 19.47 -31.67
C VAL A 30 -11.42 18.94 -30.56
N GLU A 31 -11.45 17.62 -30.39
CA GLU A 31 -12.33 16.97 -29.41
C GLU A 31 -11.90 17.25 -27.97
N PRO A 32 -12.83 17.18 -26.98
CA PRO A 32 -12.49 17.31 -25.58
C PRO A 32 -11.48 16.24 -25.16
N GLY A 33 -10.40 16.68 -24.49
CA GLY A 33 -9.31 15.79 -24.07
C GLY A 33 -8.23 15.57 -25.14
N GLU A 34 -8.38 16.21 -26.31
CA GLU A 34 -7.36 16.27 -27.33
C GLU A 34 -6.69 17.64 -27.38
N GLN A 35 -5.48 17.66 -27.86
CA GLN A 35 -4.80 18.88 -28.25
C GLN A 35 -4.19 18.72 -29.63
N GLY A 36 -4.23 19.78 -30.41
CA GLY A 36 -3.79 19.75 -31.80
C GLY A 36 -2.78 20.83 -32.13
N PHE A 37 -2.12 20.66 -33.24
CA PHE A 37 -1.31 21.66 -33.90
C PHE A 37 -1.60 21.64 -35.40
N VAL A 38 -1.33 22.73 -36.09
CA VAL A 38 -1.54 22.84 -37.52
C VAL A 38 -0.27 22.53 -38.29
N PHE A 39 -0.37 21.57 -39.20
CA PHE A 39 0.65 21.32 -40.22
C PHE A 39 0.41 22.21 -41.42
N GLU A 40 1.39 23.05 -41.73
CA GLU A 40 1.35 24.02 -42.85
C GLU A 40 2.31 23.61 -43.97
N PRO A 41 1.85 22.89 -45.00
CA PRO A 41 2.71 22.33 -46.05
C PRO A 41 3.44 23.37 -46.91
N TYR A 42 2.90 24.59 -46.98
CA TYR A 42 3.44 25.68 -47.80
C TYR A 42 4.16 26.77 -47.00
N SER A 43 4.29 26.59 -45.70
CA SER A 43 5.08 27.48 -44.82
C SER A 43 6.55 27.06 -44.77
N SER A 44 7.43 28.01 -44.57
CA SER A 44 8.86 27.74 -44.32
C SER A 44 9.07 26.97 -43.01
N GLN A 45 8.17 27.15 -42.06
CA GLN A 45 8.09 26.38 -40.82
C GLN A 45 6.74 25.62 -40.87
N SER A 46 6.81 24.37 -41.28
CA SER A 46 5.62 23.54 -41.50
C SER A 46 4.85 23.17 -40.21
N ILE A 47 5.48 23.31 -39.06
CA ILE A 47 4.89 23.07 -37.73
C ILE A 47 5.36 24.17 -36.80
N ASP A 48 4.43 24.88 -36.18
CA ASP A 48 4.71 25.78 -35.05
C ASP A 48 4.78 24.94 -33.79
N GLU A 49 5.97 24.83 -33.18
CA GLU A 49 6.21 24.01 -31.99
C GLU A 49 5.73 24.68 -30.69
N ASP A 50 5.54 25.98 -30.72
CA ASP A 50 5.21 26.79 -29.55
C ASP A 50 3.72 27.10 -29.43
N PHE A 51 2.93 26.74 -30.45
CA PHE A 51 1.49 26.98 -30.47
C PHE A 51 0.71 25.69 -30.54
N VAL A 52 -0.18 25.48 -29.55
CA VAL A 52 -1.05 24.32 -29.44
C VAL A 52 -2.52 24.76 -29.38
N TYR A 53 -3.35 24.11 -30.13
CA TYR A 53 -4.79 24.30 -30.15
C TYR A 53 -5.43 23.40 -29.07
N ASN A 54 -6.16 24.01 -28.15
CA ASN A 54 -6.97 23.30 -27.18
C ASN A 54 -8.27 22.78 -27.80
N GLU A 55 -9.11 22.12 -27.01
CA GLU A 55 -10.46 21.71 -27.41
C GLU A 55 -11.26 22.88 -27.94
N GLY A 56 -12.01 22.66 -29.06
CA GLY A 56 -12.84 23.67 -29.70
C GLY A 56 -12.82 23.60 -31.19
N THR A 57 -13.59 24.50 -31.83
CA THR A 57 -13.70 24.62 -33.29
C THR A 57 -12.82 25.74 -33.79
N TYR A 58 -12.00 25.45 -34.77
CA TYR A 58 -11.01 26.39 -35.32
C TYR A 58 -11.17 26.54 -36.83
N PHE A 59 -10.88 27.73 -37.31
CA PHE A 59 -10.82 28.02 -38.73
C PHE A 59 -9.36 27.93 -39.21
N ILE A 60 -9.08 26.97 -40.09
CA ILE A 60 -7.75 26.80 -40.70
C ILE A 60 -7.86 26.90 -42.21
N LEU A 61 -6.76 27.22 -42.87
CA LEU A 61 -6.73 27.26 -44.33
C LEU A 61 -6.95 25.83 -44.91
N PRO A 62 -7.65 25.66 -46.03
CA PRO A 62 -8.05 24.34 -46.51
C PRO A 62 -6.90 23.44 -46.98
N TRP A 63 -5.71 24.00 -47.13
CA TRP A 63 -4.48 23.24 -47.41
C TRP A 63 -3.66 22.92 -46.17
N ASN A 64 -4.03 23.46 -45.01
CA ASN A 64 -3.44 23.15 -43.74
C ASN A 64 -4.15 21.93 -43.12
N GLN A 65 -3.46 21.19 -42.29
CA GLN A 65 -4.00 20.02 -41.64
C GLN A 65 -3.89 20.16 -40.13
N MET A 66 -5.00 20.00 -39.41
CA MET A 66 -4.98 19.83 -37.95
C MET A 66 -4.58 18.40 -37.63
N ILE A 67 -3.57 18.24 -36.76
CA ILE A 67 -3.14 16.95 -36.23
C ILE A 67 -3.42 17.00 -34.74
N THR A 68 -4.24 16.05 -34.24
CA THR A 68 -4.62 15.99 -32.83
C THR A 68 -4.01 14.81 -32.14
N TYR A 69 -3.79 14.95 -30.84
CA TYR A 69 -3.32 13.92 -29.92
C TYR A 69 -4.17 13.91 -28.68
N GLU A 70 -4.59 12.72 -28.25
CA GLU A 70 -5.23 12.57 -26.96
C GLU A 70 -4.22 12.81 -25.83
N THR A 71 -4.52 13.76 -24.95
CA THR A 71 -3.68 14.17 -23.83
C THR A 71 -4.19 13.67 -22.48
N VAL A 72 -5.32 12.95 -22.49
CA VAL A 72 -5.88 12.29 -21.30
C VAL A 72 -5.00 11.13 -20.84
N ASN A 73 -5.14 10.77 -19.57
CA ASN A 73 -4.42 9.64 -19.01
C ASN A 73 -4.85 8.34 -19.69
N LYS A 74 -3.88 7.59 -20.20
CA LYS A 74 -4.05 6.28 -20.81
C LYS A 74 -3.38 5.22 -19.97
N SER A 75 -4.07 4.10 -19.77
CA SER A 75 -3.49 2.90 -19.14
C SER A 75 -3.34 1.83 -20.21
N LYS A 76 -2.12 1.30 -20.36
CA LYS A 76 -1.82 0.22 -21.28
C LYS A 76 -1.23 -0.97 -20.53
N GLN A 77 -1.83 -2.14 -20.74
CA GLN A 77 -1.39 -3.39 -20.13
C GLN A 77 -0.37 -4.09 -21.03
N TYR A 78 0.71 -4.57 -20.42
CA TYR A 78 1.77 -5.32 -21.05
C TYR A 78 1.87 -6.71 -20.44
N ASN A 79 1.52 -7.72 -21.22
CA ASN A 79 1.78 -9.11 -20.89
C ASN A 79 3.20 -9.46 -21.31
N SER A 80 4.10 -9.60 -20.35
CA SER A 80 5.51 -9.87 -20.58
C SER A 80 5.93 -11.20 -19.98
N GLN A 81 6.50 -12.06 -20.81
CA GLN A 81 7.22 -13.25 -20.36
C GLN A 81 8.69 -12.89 -20.19
N VAL A 82 9.20 -13.00 -18.98
CA VAL A 82 10.56 -12.60 -18.60
C VAL A 82 11.19 -13.72 -17.80
N MET A 83 12.46 -14.00 -18.03
CA MET A 83 13.23 -14.89 -17.17
C MET A 83 13.73 -14.13 -15.95
N ASP A 84 13.54 -14.72 -14.78
CA ASP A 84 14.14 -14.23 -13.53
C ASP A 84 15.67 -14.45 -13.52
N ILE A 85 16.35 -13.98 -12.48
CA ILE A 85 17.81 -14.14 -12.33
C ILE A 85 18.25 -15.61 -12.30
N ASN A 86 17.37 -16.55 -11.97
CA ASN A 86 17.63 -17.98 -11.94
C ASN A 86 17.25 -18.70 -13.25
N GLY A 87 16.78 -17.96 -14.26
CA GLY A 87 16.32 -18.53 -15.53
C GLY A 87 14.92 -19.14 -15.48
N THR A 88 14.10 -18.79 -14.47
CA THR A 88 12.71 -19.22 -14.38
C THR A 88 11.83 -18.28 -15.19
N ASP A 89 11.00 -18.85 -16.07
CA ASP A 89 10.01 -18.05 -16.81
C ASP A 89 8.92 -17.52 -15.88
N VAL A 90 8.75 -16.22 -15.86
CA VAL A 90 7.70 -15.51 -15.12
C VAL A 90 6.85 -14.74 -16.11
N MET A 91 5.55 -14.94 -16.06
CA MET A 91 4.59 -14.16 -16.83
C MET A 91 4.02 -13.04 -15.94
N LEU A 92 4.17 -11.82 -16.42
CA LEU A 92 3.78 -10.60 -15.69
C LEU A 92 2.80 -9.82 -16.53
N GLU A 93 1.77 -9.32 -15.85
CA GLU A 93 0.89 -8.29 -16.39
C GLU A 93 1.21 -6.97 -15.70
N VAL A 94 1.72 -6.01 -16.47
CA VAL A 94 2.13 -4.69 -15.99
C VAL A 94 1.30 -3.62 -16.68
N ALA A 95 0.61 -2.81 -15.91
CA ALA A 95 -0.10 -1.64 -16.39
C ALA A 95 0.79 -0.40 -16.29
N VAL A 96 0.95 0.30 -17.39
CA VAL A 96 1.68 1.58 -17.45
C VAL A 96 0.67 2.68 -17.73
N ASN A 97 0.56 3.63 -16.82
CA ASN A 97 -0.32 4.79 -16.96
C ASN A 97 0.51 6.01 -17.36
N TYR A 98 0.15 6.59 -18.49
CA TYR A 98 0.88 7.71 -19.07
C TYR A 98 -0.08 8.67 -19.79
N ASN A 99 0.40 9.87 -20.07
CA ASN A 99 -0.26 10.81 -20.97
C ASN A 99 0.76 11.59 -21.81
N VAL A 100 0.31 12.14 -22.91
CA VAL A 100 1.09 13.07 -23.72
C VAL A 100 1.10 14.43 -23.03
N GLU A 101 2.25 15.11 -23.02
CA GLU A 101 2.35 16.47 -22.51
C GLU A 101 1.52 17.42 -23.37
N PRO A 102 0.46 18.06 -22.82
CA PRO A 102 -0.46 18.85 -23.60
C PRO A 102 0.19 20.01 -24.37
N GLU A 103 1.15 20.68 -23.74
CA GLU A 103 1.82 21.86 -24.33
C GLU A 103 2.87 21.49 -25.39
N ASN A 104 3.22 20.20 -25.50
CA ASN A 104 4.33 19.74 -26.34
C ASN A 104 3.94 18.75 -27.43
N VAL A 105 2.64 18.65 -27.78
CA VAL A 105 2.15 17.72 -28.82
C VAL A 105 2.81 17.91 -30.18
N ALA A 106 3.12 19.15 -30.57
CA ALA A 106 3.82 19.46 -31.81
C ALA A 106 5.28 18.95 -31.79
N LYS A 107 5.96 19.09 -30.65
CA LYS A 107 7.34 18.60 -30.44
C LYS A 107 7.40 17.08 -30.41
N LEU A 108 6.38 16.44 -29.75
CA LEU A 108 6.23 14.99 -29.77
C LEU A 108 6.07 14.48 -31.21
N HIS A 109 5.17 15.12 -31.99
CA HIS A 109 4.97 14.75 -33.39
C HIS A 109 6.24 14.89 -34.22
N LYS A 110 6.97 15.97 -34.05
CA LYS A 110 8.24 16.20 -34.78
C LYS A 110 9.26 15.11 -34.48
N LYS A 111 9.28 14.61 -33.24
CA LYS A 111 10.28 13.61 -32.78
C LYS A 111 9.86 12.19 -33.15
N HIS A 112 8.60 11.83 -32.91
CA HIS A 112 8.10 10.44 -33.02
C HIS A 112 7.02 10.25 -34.08
N ARG A 113 6.41 11.34 -34.54
CA ARG A 113 5.21 11.31 -35.40
C ARG A 113 4.10 10.45 -34.73
N GLU A 114 3.38 9.68 -35.50
CA GLU A 114 2.33 8.77 -35.02
C GLU A 114 2.90 7.53 -34.29
N ASN A 115 4.23 7.30 -34.35
CA ASN A 115 4.88 6.12 -33.80
C ASN A 115 5.26 6.25 -32.30
N TYR A 116 4.81 7.30 -31.62
CA TYR A 116 5.10 7.47 -30.20
C TYR A 116 4.59 6.30 -29.35
N THR A 117 3.50 5.64 -29.74
CA THR A 117 2.97 4.46 -29.06
C THR A 117 3.92 3.27 -29.16
N ILE A 118 4.58 3.08 -30.31
CA ILE A 118 5.59 2.05 -30.50
C ILE A 118 6.80 2.34 -29.61
N PHE A 119 7.22 3.60 -29.54
CA PHE A 119 8.30 4.01 -28.62
C PHE A 119 7.96 3.68 -27.16
N ILE A 120 6.73 3.99 -26.71
CA ILE A 120 6.28 3.64 -25.34
C ILE A 120 6.31 2.13 -25.14
N ASP A 121 5.82 1.34 -26.09
CA ASP A 121 5.78 -0.11 -26.03
C ASP A 121 7.18 -0.73 -25.89
N ASP A 122 8.12 -0.25 -26.69
CA ASP A 122 9.51 -0.74 -26.64
C ASP A 122 10.19 -0.39 -25.33
N LYS A 123 9.97 0.84 -24.83
CA LYS A 123 10.55 1.29 -23.55
C LYS A 123 9.93 0.57 -22.37
N ALA A 124 8.60 0.42 -22.33
CA ALA A 124 7.90 -0.31 -21.28
C ALA A 124 8.35 -1.76 -21.21
N LYS A 125 8.34 -2.47 -22.34
CA LYS A 125 8.81 -3.87 -22.39
C LYS A 125 10.28 -4.00 -22.02
N GLY A 126 11.12 -3.04 -22.43
CA GLY A 126 12.53 -3.01 -22.10
C GLY A 126 12.76 -2.84 -20.60
N ALA A 127 12.12 -1.84 -19.98
CA ALA A 127 12.22 -1.57 -18.55
C ALA A 127 11.72 -2.76 -17.70
N ILE A 128 10.54 -3.34 -18.07
CA ILE A 128 10.01 -4.52 -17.39
C ILE A 128 11.02 -5.67 -17.41
N LYS A 129 11.57 -5.99 -18.58
CA LYS A 129 12.56 -7.07 -18.71
C LYS A 129 13.84 -6.80 -17.94
N ASP A 130 14.34 -5.57 -17.99
CA ASP A 130 15.58 -5.19 -17.34
C ASP A 130 15.48 -5.23 -15.81
N VAL A 131 14.37 -4.78 -15.25
CA VAL A 131 14.13 -4.82 -13.81
C VAL A 131 13.87 -6.23 -13.33
N ILE A 132 12.88 -6.91 -13.92
CA ILE A 132 12.47 -8.26 -13.48
C ILE A 132 13.60 -9.27 -13.59
N GLY A 133 14.44 -9.20 -14.63
CA GLY A 133 15.58 -10.09 -14.82
C GLY A 133 16.66 -10.02 -13.72
N ARG A 134 16.63 -9.02 -12.86
CA ARG A 134 17.56 -8.88 -11.72
C ARG A 134 17.04 -9.49 -10.43
N TYR A 135 15.77 -9.86 -10.37
CA TYR A 135 15.12 -10.37 -9.16
C TYR A 135 14.74 -11.84 -9.30
N THR A 136 14.58 -12.52 -8.17
CA THR A 136 14.04 -13.87 -8.15
C THR A 136 12.51 -13.82 -8.25
N TYR A 137 11.90 -14.86 -8.78
CA TYR A 137 10.44 -14.97 -8.85
C TYR A 137 9.76 -14.80 -7.46
N GLU A 138 10.41 -15.28 -6.39
CA GLU A 138 9.92 -15.12 -5.01
C GLU A 138 9.81 -13.65 -4.60
N GLN A 139 10.81 -12.86 -4.99
CA GLN A 139 10.84 -11.41 -4.71
C GLN A 139 9.79 -10.66 -5.54
N VAL A 140 9.60 -11.07 -6.79
CA VAL A 140 8.58 -10.50 -7.69
C VAL A 140 7.18 -10.81 -7.17
N TYR A 141 6.94 -12.05 -6.69
CA TYR A 141 5.64 -12.50 -6.26
C TYR A 141 5.19 -11.90 -4.91
N SER A 142 6.08 -11.76 -3.93
CA SER A 142 5.64 -11.55 -2.54
C SER A 142 6.10 -10.27 -1.86
N SER A 143 7.39 -9.92 -1.92
CA SER A 143 7.91 -8.96 -0.93
C SER A 143 8.43 -7.63 -1.49
N LYS A 144 8.65 -7.56 -2.80
CA LYS A 144 9.30 -6.40 -3.42
C LYS A 144 8.51 -5.77 -4.56
N ARG A 145 7.22 -6.08 -4.69
CA ARG A 145 6.38 -5.54 -5.78
C ARG A 145 6.47 -4.02 -5.88
N GLU A 146 6.26 -3.33 -4.79
CA GLU A 146 6.34 -1.86 -4.73
C GLU A 146 7.73 -1.32 -5.12
N ALA A 147 8.80 -2.00 -4.70
CA ALA A 147 10.16 -1.62 -5.09
C ALA A 147 10.41 -1.84 -6.59
N LEU A 148 9.87 -2.93 -7.16
CA LEU A 148 9.97 -3.22 -8.60
C LEU A 148 9.18 -2.22 -9.44
N GLU A 149 7.97 -1.87 -9.02
CA GLU A 149 7.16 -0.81 -9.64
C GLU A 149 7.94 0.50 -9.65
N GLY A 150 8.52 0.91 -8.52
CA GLY A 150 9.36 2.11 -8.43
C GLY A 150 10.58 2.08 -9.33
N GLU A 151 11.30 0.94 -9.43
CA GLU A 151 12.44 0.84 -10.34
C GLU A 151 12.03 0.92 -11.82
N ILE A 152 10.89 0.33 -12.19
CA ILE A 152 10.34 0.44 -13.56
C ILE A 152 9.92 1.89 -13.83
N GLU A 153 9.25 2.54 -12.87
CA GLU A 153 8.88 3.95 -12.95
C GLU A 153 10.09 4.84 -13.17
N ASP A 154 11.16 4.67 -12.40
CA ASP A 154 12.38 5.47 -12.51
C ASP A 154 13.05 5.35 -13.89
N ILE A 155 13.03 4.16 -14.48
CA ILE A 155 13.56 3.94 -15.82
C ILE A 155 12.66 4.60 -16.87
N LEU A 156 11.36 4.34 -16.81
CA LEU A 156 10.40 4.88 -17.77
C LEU A 156 10.29 6.40 -17.69
N LYS A 157 10.33 6.96 -16.48
CA LYS A 157 10.28 8.41 -16.27
C LYS A 157 11.46 9.11 -16.94
N ARG A 158 12.68 8.57 -16.78
CA ARG A 158 13.85 9.10 -17.47
C ARG A 158 13.73 8.99 -19.01
N ASP A 159 13.15 7.90 -19.50
CA ASP A 159 12.95 7.72 -20.94
C ASP A 159 11.85 8.63 -21.50
N PHE A 160 10.83 8.94 -20.71
CA PHE A 160 9.69 9.78 -21.13
C PHE A 160 9.98 11.27 -21.02
N ASP A 161 10.71 11.74 -19.98
CA ASP A 161 11.02 13.15 -19.73
C ASP A 161 11.60 13.86 -20.96
N GLY A 162 12.48 13.21 -21.71
CA GLY A 162 13.04 13.79 -22.94
C GLY A 162 12.19 13.61 -24.19
N ASN A 163 10.98 13.00 -24.08
CA ASN A 163 10.15 12.61 -25.21
C ASN A 163 8.73 13.17 -25.16
N TYR A 164 8.49 14.18 -24.31
CA TYR A 164 7.20 14.87 -24.18
C TYR A 164 6.05 13.96 -23.77
N LEU A 165 6.37 13.00 -22.91
CA LEU A 165 5.45 12.04 -22.33
C LEU A 165 5.56 12.12 -20.82
N ASN A 166 4.43 12.10 -20.12
CA ASN A 166 4.38 12.00 -18.67
C ASN A 166 4.06 10.57 -18.26
N LEU A 167 4.86 10.01 -17.36
CA LEU A 167 4.55 8.78 -16.66
C LEU A 167 3.81 9.13 -15.38
N ASN A 168 2.61 8.57 -15.20
CA ASN A 168 1.82 8.78 -13.98
C ASN A 168 2.16 7.73 -12.92
N TYR A 169 2.03 6.44 -13.27
CA TYR A 169 2.41 5.31 -12.42
C TYR A 169 2.58 4.03 -13.24
N VAL A 170 3.25 3.07 -12.63
CA VAL A 170 3.35 1.69 -13.11
C VAL A 170 2.79 0.77 -12.04
N GLU A 171 2.00 -0.21 -12.43
CA GLU A 171 1.40 -1.19 -11.54
C GLU A 171 1.62 -2.60 -12.08
N ILE A 172 2.13 -3.50 -11.25
CA ILE A 172 2.21 -4.92 -11.58
C ILE A 172 0.85 -5.53 -11.19
N ALA A 173 -0.03 -5.76 -12.17
CA ALA A 173 -1.39 -6.23 -11.94
C ALA A 173 -1.40 -7.70 -11.51
N ASP A 174 -0.72 -8.57 -12.24
CA ASP A 174 -0.66 -10.00 -11.96
C ASP A 174 0.71 -10.61 -12.26
N VAL A 175 1.03 -11.66 -11.50
CA VAL A 175 2.28 -12.44 -11.64
C VAL A 175 1.90 -13.91 -11.76
N ASN A 176 1.94 -14.44 -12.97
CA ASN A 176 1.62 -15.83 -13.25
C ASN A 176 2.89 -16.67 -13.32
N LEU A 177 2.94 -17.68 -12.47
CA LEU A 177 4.04 -18.64 -12.40
C LEU A 177 3.64 -19.98 -13.00
N PRO A 178 4.59 -20.74 -13.57
CA PRO A 178 4.34 -22.13 -13.93
C PRO A 178 3.81 -22.92 -12.72
N GLU A 179 2.83 -23.79 -12.95
CA GLU A 179 2.10 -24.50 -11.89
C GLU A 179 3.02 -25.28 -10.92
N ASN A 180 4.10 -25.87 -11.45
CA ASN A 180 5.11 -26.58 -10.66
C ASN A 180 5.84 -25.62 -9.68
N ILE A 181 6.13 -24.40 -10.10
CA ILE A 181 6.79 -23.38 -9.28
C ILE A 181 5.81 -22.83 -8.24
N ALA A 182 4.57 -22.54 -8.65
CA ALA A 182 3.52 -22.08 -7.73
C ALA A 182 3.31 -23.09 -6.59
N LYS A 183 3.24 -24.40 -6.89
CA LYS A 183 3.13 -25.47 -5.88
C LYS A 183 4.34 -25.53 -4.94
N GLN A 184 5.56 -25.32 -5.43
CA GLN A 184 6.76 -25.30 -4.59
C GLN A 184 6.75 -24.13 -3.63
N ILE A 185 6.31 -22.95 -4.08
CA ILE A 185 6.16 -21.76 -3.22
C ILE A 185 5.14 -22.03 -2.13
N GLU A 186 3.95 -22.53 -2.49
CA GLU A 186 2.89 -22.85 -1.55
C GLU A 186 3.36 -23.85 -0.47
N MET A 187 4.06 -24.91 -0.88
CA MET A 187 4.66 -25.87 0.06
C MET A 187 5.68 -25.21 0.98
N LYS A 188 6.56 -24.36 0.45
CA LYS A 188 7.60 -23.66 1.23
C LYS A 188 7.00 -22.67 2.23
N GLU A 189 6.00 -21.89 1.82
CA GLU A 189 5.29 -20.96 2.71
C GLU A 189 4.50 -21.73 3.78
N THR A 190 3.84 -22.82 3.40
CA THR A 190 3.14 -23.70 4.36
C THR A 190 4.12 -24.26 5.39
N GLN A 191 5.29 -24.73 4.97
CA GLN A 191 6.33 -25.23 5.88
C GLN A 191 6.86 -24.13 6.81
N LYS A 192 7.10 -22.94 6.29
CA LYS A 192 7.52 -21.78 7.08
C LYS A 192 6.47 -21.40 8.12
N GLN A 193 5.20 -21.38 7.73
CA GLN A 193 4.09 -21.10 8.64
C GLN A 193 3.98 -22.16 9.75
N ARG A 194 4.12 -23.45 9.40
CA ARG A 194 4.16 -24.54 10.38
C ARG A 194 5.31 -24.38 11.38
N ASN A 195 6.50 -24.01 10.89
CA ASN A 195 7.67 -23.78 11.75
C ASN A 195 7.47 -22.57 12.70
N LEU A 196 6.85 -21.49 12.21
CA LEU A 196 6.49 -20.34 13.05
C LEU A 196 5.49 -20.73 14.13
N THR A 197 4.40 -21.40 13.74
CA THR A 197 3.38 -21.89 14.69
C THR A 197 3.96 -22.87 15.73
N ALA A 198 4.88 -23.75 15.32
CA ALA A 198 5.56 -24.67 16.25
C ALA A 198 6.43 -23.89 17.27
N LYS A 199 7.17 -22.86 16.82
CA LYS A 199 7.95 -21.99 17.72
C LYS A 199 7.07 -21.19 18.69
N GLU A 200 5.94 -20.70 18.21
CA GLU A 200 4.97 -19.97 19.06
C GLU A 200 4.38 -20.89 20.12
N LYS A 201 3.95 -22.11 19.76
CA LYS A 201 3.48 -23.13 20.70
C LYS A 201 4.55 -23.49 21.73
N GLN A 202 5.79 -23.68 21.31
CA GLN A 202 6.88 -23.96 22.22
C GLN A 202 7.08 -22.83 23.25
N LYS A 203 7.03 -21.57 22.82
CA LYS A 203 7.11 -20.41 23.73
C LYS A 203 5.91 -20.35 24.68
N GLU A 204 4.71 -20.65 24.18
CA GLU A 204 3.49 -20.70 25.01
C GLU A 204 3.61 -21.79 26.09
N GLU A 205 4.04 -23.00 25.71
CA GLU A 205 4.29 -24.10 26.67
C GLU A 205 5.34 -23.76 27.72
N GLU A 206 6.43 -23.12 27.29
CA GLU A 206 7.49 -22.64 28.21
C GLU A 206 6.93 -21.57 29.16
N TYR A 207 6.14 -20.62 28.66
CA TYR A 207 5.49 -19.61 29.49
C TYR A 207 4.54 -20.26 30.52
N LEU A 208 3.70 -21.21 30.08
CA LEU A 208 2.76 -21.94 30.93
C LEU A 208 3.50 -22.79 31.99
N ALA A 209 4.60 -23.42 31.60
CA ALA A 209 5.44 -24.18 32.54
C ALA A 209 6.06 -23.27 33.62
N ASN A 210 6.62 -22.12 33.21
CA ASN A 210 7.16 -21.13 34.13
C ASN A 210 6.07 -20.54 35.04
N ALA A 211 4.88 -20.25 34.53
CA ALA A 211 3.75 -19.77 35.33
C ALA A 211 3.32 -20.82 36.40
N LYS A 212 3.32 -22.12 36.04
CA LYS A 212 3.05 -23.20 36.99
C LYS A 212 4.13 -23.30 38.10
N ILE A 213 5.41 -23.15 37.73
CA ILE A 213 6.53 -23.15 38.70
C ILE A 213 6.39 -21.97 39.65
N GLU A 214 6.13 -20.78 39.16
CA GLU A 214 5.96 -19.59 39.99
C GLU A 214 4.74 -19.72 40.93
N LYS A 215 3.64 -20.26 40.42
CA LYS A 215 2.46 -20.57 41.27
C LYS A 215 2.81 -21.55 42.38
N ALA A 216 3.51 -22.67 42.07
CA ALA A 216 3.92 -23.64 43.04
C ALA A 216 4.88 -23.05 44.09
N ARG A 217 5.77 -22.14 43.70
CA ARG A 217 6.65 -21.38 44.63
C ARG A 217 5.83 -20.49 45.55
N GLY A 218 4.84 -19.79 45.00
CA GLY A 218 3.91 -18.96 45.77
C GLY A 218 3.12 -19.78 46.80
N ASP A 219 2.56 -20.91 46.38
CA ASP A 219 1.83 -21.85 47.28
C ASP A 219 2.77 -22.39 48.38
N SER A 220 4.00 -22.75 48.04
CA SER A 220 5.02 -23.20 49.03
C SER A 220 5.34 -22.09 50.02
N ALA A 221 5.50 -20.84 49.60
CA ALA A 221 5.75 -19.70 50.46
C ALA A 221 4.57 -19.43 51.42
N LEU A 222 3.33 -19.62 50.97
CA LEU A 222 2.14 -19.52 51.80
C LEU A 222 2.11 -20.62 52.88
N ILE A 223 2.47 -21.85 52.55
CA ILE A 223 2.57 -22.96 53.49
C ILE A 223 3.62 -22.69 54.55
N VAL A 224 4.81 -22.21 54.15
CA VAL A 224 5.88 -21.83 55.04
C VAL A 224 5.46 -20.69 55.99
N SER A 225 4.83 -19.65 55.45
CA SER A 225 4.25 -18.53 56.21
C SER A 225 3.19 -19.03 57.22
N ALA A 226 2.32 -19.94 56.81
CA ALA A 226 1.32 -20.53 57.73
C ALA A 226 1.96 -21.35 58.86
N LYS A 227 3.03 -22.12 58.55
CA LYS A 227 3.79 -22.83 59.58
C LYS A 227 4.42 -21.87 60.59
N PHE A 228 5.12 -20.82 60.16
CA PHE A 228 5.69 -19.83 61.06
C PHE A 228 4.61 -19.12 61.91
N LYS A 229 3.44 -18.81 61.35
CA LYS A 229 2.33 -18.28 62.12
C LYS A 229 1.80 -19.26 63.18
N ALA A 230 1.69 -20.53 62.82
CA ALA A 230 1.27 -21.57 63.78
C ALA A 230 2.31 -21.76 64.92
N GLU A 231 3.59 -21.79 64.59
CA GLU A 231 4.67 -21.82 65.57
C GLU A 231 4.67 -20.59 66.48
N ALA A 232 4.49 -19.41 65.95
CA ALA A 232 4.38 -18.17 66.70
C ALA A 232 3.20 -18.21 67.70
N ILE A 233 2.04 -18.67 67.25
CA ILE A 233 0.84 -18.83 68.09
C ILE A 233 1.09 -19.87 69.15
N GLN A 234 1.78 -20.96 68.82
CA GLN A 234 2.12 -22.04 69.83
C GLN A 234 3.09 -21.55 70.89
N LEU A 235 4.13 -20.79 70.47
CA LEU A 235 5.06 -20.14 71.38
C LEU A 235 4.37 -19.07 72.29
N GLU A 236 3.46 -18.30 71.70
CA GLU A 236 2.68 -17.32 72.47
C GLU A 236 1.75 -18.01 73.50
N ALA A 237 1.09 -19.10 73.11
CA ALA A 237 0.26 -19.90 74.00
C ALA A 237 1.08 -20.53 75.13
N GLU A 238 2.31 -21.02 74.87
CA GLU A 238 3.24 -21.57 75.89
C GLU A 238 3.71 -20.47 76.82
N GLN A 239 4.04 -19.27 76.32
CA GLN A 239 4.42 -18.12 77.16
C GLN A 239 3.26 -17.68 78.09
N ILE A 240 2.06 -17.70 77.60
CA ILE A 240 0.83 -17.41 78.38
C ILE A 240 0.63 -18.45 79.45
N GLY A 241 0.87 -19.74 79.12
CA GLY A 241 0.75 -20.82 80.14
C GLY A 241 1.78 -20.77 81.24
N ARG A 242 3.00 -20.30 80.94
CA ARG A 242 4.15 -20.25 81.91
C ARG A 242 4.19 -18.97 82.75
N ASN A 243 3.62 -17.86 82.30
CA ASN A 243 3.69 -16.58 82.97
C ASN A 243 2.35 -15.83 82.94
N PRO A 244 1.55 -15.91 84.04
CA PRO A 244 0.25 -15.21 84.11
C PRO A 244 0.34 -13.70 83.97
N GLN A 245 1.50 -13.10 84.33
CA GLN A 245 1.70 -11.64 84.12
C GLN A 245 1.79 -11.23 82.67
N TYR A 246 2.11 -12.15 81.78
CA TYR A 246 2.10 -11.88 80.28
C TYR A 246 0.70 -11.65 79.74
N ILE A 247 -0.31 -12.25 80.33
CA ILE A 247 -1.72 -12.02 80.02
C ILE A 247 -2.09 -10.57 80.31
N GLU A 248 -1.64 -10.05 81.42
CA GLU A 248 -1.90 -8.66 81.78
C GLU A 248 -1.23 -7.66 80.84
N LEU A 249 0.02 -7.93 80.42
CA LEU A 249 0.77 -7.11 79.51
C LEU A 249 0.06 -7.09 78.12
N LYS A 250 -0.42 -8.21 77.63
CA LYS A 250 -1.16 -8.32 76.36
C LYS A 250 -2.56 -7.65 76.42
N LYS A 251 -3.19 -7.63 77.53
CA LYS A 251 -4.45 -6.86 77.75
C LYS A 251 -4.21 -5.38 77.61
N TRP A 252 -3.10 -4.88 78.17
CA TRP A 252 -2.70 -3.49 78.05
C TRP A 252 -2.27 -3.11 76.65
N GLU A 253 -1.58 -3.99 75.96
CA GLU A 253 -1.14 -3.78 74.56
C GLU A 253 -2.31 -3.71 73.54
N LYS A 254 -3.42 -4.42 73.78
CA LYS A 254 -4.63 -4.42 72.96
C LYS A 254 -5.72 -3.45 73.46
N TRP A 255 -5.45 -2.72 74.50
CA TRP A 255 -6.42 -1.74 75.02
C TRP A 255 -6.46 -0.51 74.13
N ASP A 256 -7.66 -0.18 73.67
CA ASP A 256 -7.95 0.96 72.80
C ASP A 256 -8.13 2.28 73.54
N GLY A 257 -7.88 2.32 74.89
CA GLY A 257 -8.02 3.52 75.71
C GLY A 257 -9.45 3.83 76.16
N ILE A 258 -10.42 3.01 75.79
CA ILE A 258 -11.84 3.22 76.13
C ILE A 258 -12.31 2.17 77.15
N GLY A 259 -12.66 2.58 78.33
CA GLY A 259 -13.14 1.73 79.42
C GLY A 259 -12.01 1.07 80.25
N SER A 260 -12.37 0.28 81.25
CA SER A 260 -11.37 -0.45 82.12
C SER A 260 -10.80 -1.67 81.37
N PRO A 261 -9.48 -1.87 81.37
CA PRO A 261 -8.86 -3.07 80.82
C PRO A 261 -9.29 -4.36 81.56
N TYR A 262 -9.93 -4.22 82.72
CA TYR A 262 -10.53 -5.29 83.55
C TYR A 262 -12.09 -5.30 83.51
N GLY A 263 -12.73 -4.51 82.64
CA GLY A 263 -14.17 -4.39 82.59
C GLY A 263 -14.90 -5.70 82.23
N SER A 264 -16.13 -5.77 82.68
CA SER A 264 -16.96 -7.00 82.76
C SER A 264 -17.50 -7.53 81.40
N ASN A 265 -16.94 -7.14 80.31
CA ASN A 265 -17.28 -7.75 79.00
C ASN A 265 -16.22 -8.74 78.59
N ASN A 266 -16.52 -9.99 78.73
CA ASN A 266 -15.75 -11.14 78.26
C ASN A 266 -15.55 -11.08 76.73
N VAL A 267 -14.63 -10.23 76.26
CA VAL A 267 -14.23 -10.18 74.84
C VAL A 267 -13.44 -11.41 74.44
N PHE A 268 -13.02 -12.23 75.42
CA PHE A 268 -12.29 -13.49 75.20
C PHE A 268 -13.17 -14.75 75.15
N GLY A 269 -14.43 -14.68 75.62
CA GLY A 269 -15.28 -15.88 75.68
C GLY A 269 -15.99 -16.24 74.36
N ASP A 270 -16.50 -15.24 73.67
CA ASP A 270 -17.37 -15.53 72.49
C ASP A 270 -16.65 -15.66 71.13
N ARG A 271 -15.45 -15.02 70.96
CA ARG A 271 -14.71 -15.20 69.70
C ARG A 271 -13.85 -16.47 69.66
N ALA A 272 -13.39 -16.97 70.79
CA ALA A 272 -12.66 -18.23 70.82
C ALA A 272 -13.59 -19.44 70.56
N VAL A 273 -14.85 -19.36 71.03
CA VAL A 273 -15.83 -20.43 70.81
C VAL A 273 -16.40 -20.43 69.38
N SER A 274 -16.49 -19.26 68.71
CA SER A 274 -16.95 -19.18 67.34
C SER A 274 -15.92 -19.70 66.29
N ILE A 275 -14.63 -19.60 66.58
CA ILE A 275 -13.58 -20.15 65.71
C ILE A 275 -13.50 -21.70 65.81
N LEU A 276 -13.86 -22.28 66.97
CA LEU A 276 -13.87 -23.74 67.15
C LEU A 276 -15.18 -24.41 66.67
N LYS A 277 -16.23 -23.64 66.40
CA LYS A 277 -17.51 -24.18 65.91
C LYS A 277 -17.77 -24.03 64.42
N GLY A 278 -16.87 -23.39 63.67
CA GLY A 278 -16.99 -23.16 62.24
C GLY A 278 -16.25 -24.18 61.36
N GLY A 279 -15.96 -25.33 61.81
CA GLY A 279 -15.38 -26.43 61.06
C GLY A 279 -16.33 -27.60 60.97
N ASN A 280 -17.27 -27.52 60.01
CA ASN A 280 -17.92 -28.64 59.35
C ASN A 280 -18.15 -28.22 57.89
#